data_47b73f187227351ffc7a4e903130ec2f
#
_entry.id   47b73f187227351ffc7a4e903130ec2f
#
_cell.length_a   1.000
_cell.length_b   1.000
_cell.length_c   1.000
_cell.angle_alpha   90.00
_cell.angle_beta   90.00
_cell.angle_gamma   90.00
#
_symmetry.space_group_name_H-M   'P 1'
#
loop_
_entity.id
_entity.type
_entity.pdbx_description
1 polymer ?
#
loop_
_entity_poly.entity_id
_entity_poly.type
_entity_poly.pdbx_seq_one_letter_code
_entity_poly.pdbx_strand_id
1 'polypeptide(L)'
;LATSNTNDLILDPFLGSGTTAAVAKKLGRNYYGIEKERTYFKAAEQRLKKTKPIEDDYLDTLQNGRSKPRIPFGSLVELGIIRPGTSIFDNKRKISAKIMADGSIKHDQTEGSIHKVAAKILGSESCNGWTFWHYNLNGSIVPIDNLRQRLINNN
;
A
#
# COMPACT_ATOMS: atom_id res chain seq x y z
N LEU A 1 -5.81 -12.69 0.82
CA LEU A 1 -5.78 -11.29 1.33
C LEU A 1 -6.71 -10.36 0.53
N ALA A 2 -6.99 -10.65 -0.75
CA ALA A 2 -7.81 -9.76 -1.58
C ALA A 2 -9.32 -9.87 -1.29
N THR A 3 -9.76 -11.01 -0.79
CA THR A 3 -11.19 -11.37 -0.69
C THR A 3 -11.62 -11.79 0.71
N SER A 4 -10.73 -11.75 1.69
CA SER A 4 -11.04 -12.16 3.07
C SER A 4 -10.17 -11.42 4.08
N ASN A 5 -10.68 -11.31 5.32
CA ASN A 5 -10.02 -10.68 6.46
C ASN A 5 -9.51 -11.71 7.47
N THR A 6 -8.73 -11.28 8.47
CA THR A 6 -8.36 -12.10 9.62
C THR A 6 -9.62 -12.59 10.34
N ASN A 7 -9.60 -13.83 10.84
CA ASN A 7 -10.71 -14.55 11.46
C ASN A 7 -11.87 -14.97 10.52
N ASP A 8 -11.88 -14.58 9.24
CA ASP A 8 -12.85 -15.11 8.29
C ASP A 8 -12.70 -16.63 8.11
N LEU A 9 -13.78 -17.30 7.76
CA LEU A 9 -13.78 -18.71 7.44
C LEU A 9 -13.56 -18.94 5.94
N ILE A 10 -12.52 -19.70 5.62
CA ILE A 10 -12.20 -20.13 4.26
C ILE A 10 -12.66 -21.56 4.06
N LEU A 11 -13.56 -21.77 3.12
CA LEU A 11 -14.03 -23.09 2.71
C LEU A 11 -13.31 -23.53 1.43
N ASP A 12 -12.69 -24.71 1.48
CA ASP A 12 -12.11 -25.38 0.30
C ASP A 12 -12.71 -26.79 0.14
N PRO A 13 -13.66 -26.99 -0.77
CA PRO A 13 -14.31 -28.28 -0.97
C PRO A 13 -13.43 -29.30 -1.71
N PHE A 14 -12.24 -28.89 -2.19
CA PHE A 14 -11.27 -29.74 -2.90
C PHE A 14 -9.85 -29.49 -2.32
N LEU A 15 -9.71 -29.76 -1.02
CA LEU A 15 -8.53 -29.37 -0.23
C LEU A 15 -7.20 -29.88 -0.79
N GLY A 16 -7.18 -31.05 -1.43
CA GLY A 16 -5.97 -31.68 -1.93
C GLY A 16 -4.90 -31.80 -0.85
N SER A 17 -3.67 -31.35 -1.13
CA SER A 17 -2.56 -31.37 -0.18
C SER A 17 -2.61 -30.24 0.86
N GLY A 18 -3.71 -29.48 0.98
CA GLY A 18 -3.97 -28.53 2.03
C GLY A 18 -3.29 -27.15 1.86
N THR A 19 -3.01 -26.73 0.65
CA THR A 19 -2.35 -25.42 0.40
C THR A 19 -3.23 -24.27 0.86
N THR A 20 -4.53 -24.27 0.52
CA THR A 20 -5.49 -23.24 0.92
C THR A 20 -5.60 -23.13 2.43
N ALA A 21 -5.77 -24.26 3.13
CA ALA A 21 -5.85 -24.31 4.58
C ALA A 21 -4.57 -23.84 5.26
N ALA A 22 -3.40 -24.21 4.73
CA ALA A 22 -2.10 -23.78 5.25
C ALA A 22 -1.92 -22.25 5.10
N VAL A 23 -2.32 -21.68 3.95
CA VAL A 23 -2.27 -20.22 3.74
C VAL A 23 -3.29 -19.52 4.64
N ALA A 24 -4.50 -20.05 4.78
CA ALA A 24 -5.51 -19.52 5.70
C ALA A 24 -4.96 -19.48 7.13
N LYS A 25 -4.44 -20.60 7.65
CA LYS A 25 -3.82 -20.68 8.97
C LYS A 25 -2.67 -19.69 9.12
N LYS A 26 -1.77 -19.62 8.13
CA LYS A 26 -0.62 -18.71 8.14
C LYS A 26 -1.03 -17.26 8.25
N LEU A 27 -2.17 -16.89 7.67
CA LEU A 27 -2.70 -15.52 7.61
C LEU A 27 -3.77 -15.23 8.69
N GLY A 28 -3.90 -16.05 9.73
CA GLY A 28 -4.83 -15.84 10.83
C GLY A 28 -6.30 -16.01 10.46
N ARG A 29 -6.61 -16.86 9.45
CA ARG A 29 -7.99 -17.18 9.05
C ARG A 29 -8.38 -18.57 9.53
N ASN A 30 -9.65 -18.76 9.79
CA ASN A 30 -10.23 -20.09 10.01
C ASN A 30 -10.36 -20.81 8.65
N TYR A 31 -10.36 -22.12 8.68
CA TYR A 31 -10.49 -22.90 7.45
C TYR A 31 -11.31 -24.16 7.69
N TYR A 32 -12.04 -24.58 6.66
CA TYR A 32 -12.73 -25.85 6.57
C TYR A 32 -12.43 -26.44 5.20
N GLY A 33 -11.84 -27.62 5.17
CA GLY A 33 -11.44 -28.28 3.94
C GLY A 33 -12.05 -29.66 3.82
N ILE A 34 -12.46 -30.04 2.61
CA ILE A 34 -12.99 -31.38 2.28
C ILE A 34 -12.03 -32.03 1.32
N GLU A 35 -11.60 -33.27 1.65
CA GLU A 35 -10.76 -34.08 0.79
C GLU A 35 -11.20 -35.55 0.86
N LYS A 36 -11.45 -36.13 -0.30
CA LYS A 36 -11.90 -37.52 -0.44
C LYS A 36 -10.71 -38.49 -0.34
N GLU A 37 -9.59 -38.14 -0.94
CA GLU A 37 -8.44 -39.00 -1.03
C GLU A 37 -7.60 -38.98 0.26
N ARG A 38 -7.52 -40.15 0.90
CA ARG A 38 -6.87 -40.30 2.21
C ARG A 38 -5.37 -39.93 2.20
N THR A 39 -4.70 -40.13 1.09
CA THR A 39 -3.30 -39.75 0.90
C THR A 39 -3.10 -38.25 0.92
N TYR A 40 -3.94 -37.52 0.19
CA TYR A 40 -3.91 -36.05 0.19
C TYR A 40 -4.37 -35.47 1.52
N PHE A 41 -5.37 -36.07 2.16
CA PHE A 41 -5.80 -35.66 3.49
C PHE A 41 -4.65 -35.73 4.51
N LYS A 42 -3.92 -36.86 4.55
CA LYS A 42 -2.76 -37.02 5.42
C LYS A 42 -1.64 -35.99 5.11
N ALA A 43 -1.41 -35.71 3.83
CA ALA A 43 -0.44 -34.68 3.42
C ALA A 43 -0.85 -33.30 3.89
N ALA A 44 -2.15 -32.96 3.79
CA ALA A 44 -2.71 -31.72 4.29
C ALA A 44 -2.55 -31.59 5.82
N GLU A 45 -2.86 -32.64 6.59
CA GLU A 45 -2.65 -32.64 8.05
C GLU A 45 -1.18 -32.39 8.43
N GLN A 46 -0.25 -33.05 7.74
CA GLN A 46 1.19 -32.85 8.00
C GLN A 46 1.65 -31.44 7.66
N ARG A 47 1.15 -30.88 6.55
CA ARG A 47 1.42 -29.49 6.16
C ARG A 47 0.89 -28.52 7.21
N LEU A 48 -0.33 -28.70 7.66
CA LEU A 48 -0.97 -27.84 8.66
C LEU A 48 -0.26 -27.88 10.02
N LYS A 49 0.24 -29.06 10.44
CA LYS A 49 1.06 -29.19 11.66
C LYS A 49 2.36 -28.39 11.58
N LYS A 50 2.97 -28.31 10.41
CA LYS A 50 4.23 -27.57 10.18
C LYS A 50 4.00 -26.06 9.95
N THR A 51 2.78 -25.64 9.60
CA THR A 51 2.46 -24.26 9.32
C THR A 51 2.27 -23.48 10.61
N LYS A 52 3.08 -22.45 10.81
CA LYS A 52 2.93 -21.47 11.90
C LYS A 52 2.20 -20.24 11.39
N PRO A 53 1.31 -19.61 12.20
CA PRO A 53 0.77 -18.29 11.89
C PRO A 53 1.88 -17.25 11.75
N ILE A 54 1.64 -16.24 10.94
CA ILE A 54 2.47 -15.03 10.90
C ILE A 54 2.07 -14.16 12.09
N GLU A 55 3.03 -13.47 12.68
CA GLU A 55 2.78 -12.52 13.78
C GLU A 55 1.81 -11.42 13.35
N ASP A 56 0.92 -11.03 14.25
CA ASP A 56 -0.19 -10.11 13.95
C ASP A 56 0.27 -8.74 13.44
N ASP A 57 1.38 -8.20 13.96
CA ASP A 57 1.96 -6.92 13.49
C ASP A 57 2.27 -6.91 11.99
N TYR A 58 2.71 -8.05 11.44
CA TYR A 58 2.99 -8.17 10.01
C TYR A 58 1.70 -8.29 9.19
N LEU A 59 0.70 -8.98 9.72
CA LEU A 59 -0.63 -9.10 9.09
C LEU A 59 -1.35 -7.75 9.04
N ASP A 60 -1.28 -6.96 10.10
CA ASP A 60 -1.83 -5.61 10.16
C ASP A 60 -1.16 -4.67 9.15
N THR A 61 0.14 -4.78 8.97
CA THR A 61 0.87 -4.02 7.94
C THR A 61 0.37 -4.38 6.53
N LEU A 62 0.10 -5.66 6.25
CA LEU A 62 -0.41 -6.12 4.96
C LEU A 62 -1.88 -5.72 4.71
N GLN A 63 -2.71 -5.69 5.76
CA GLN A 63 -4.13 -5.33 5.67
C GLN A 63 -4.31 -3.81 5.59
N ASN A 64 -3.62 -3.06 6.45
CA ASN A 64 -3.67 -1.60 6.47
C ASN A 64 -3.20 -0.95 5.17
N GLY A 65 -2.34 -1.61 4.41
CA GLY A 65 -1.93 -1.15 3.07
C GLY A 65 -3.06 -1.18 2.03
N ARG A 66 -4.14 -1.96 2.24
CA ARG A 66 -5.27 -2.11 1.30
C ARG A 66 -6.54 -1.41 1.72
N SER A 67 -6.75 -1.19 3.01
CA SER A 67 -7.95 -0.55 3.55
C SER A 67 -7.86 0.98 3.58
N LYS A 68 -6.67 1.55 3.41
CA LYS A 68 -6.52 3.02 3.38
C LYS A 68 -7.09 3.57 2.06
N PRO A 69 -8.03 4.53 2.13
CA PRO A 69 -8.58 5.16 0.95
C PRO A 69 -7.44 5.73 0.09
N ARG A 70 -7.50 5.48 -1.22
CA ARG A 70 -6.55 6.07 -2.17
C ARG A 70 -6.92 7.54 -2.34
N ILE A 71 -6.18 8.42 -1.69
CA ILE A 71 -6.34 9.86 -1.84
C ILE A 71 -5.42 10.31 -2.98
N PRO A 72 -5.96 10.78 -4.12
CA PRO A 72 -5.17 11.36 -5.19
C PRO A 72 -4.46 12.63 -4.69
N PHE A 73 -3.30 12.95 -5.27
CA PHE A 73 -2.58 14.18 -4.88
C PHE A 73 -3.41 15.45 -5.16
N GLY A 74 -4.17 15.45 -6.26
CA GLY A 74 -5.08 16.55 -6.61
C GLY A 74 -6.08 16.89 -5.50
N SER A 75 -6.55 15.90 -4.73
CA SER A 75 -7.47 16.15 -3.61
C SER A 75 -6.85 17.02 -2.51
N LEU A 76 -5.52 17.02 -2.33
CA LEU A 76 -4.86 17.93 -1.40
C LEU A 76 -4.96 19.39 -1.85
N VAL A 77 -4.97 19.60 -3.17
CA VAL A 77 -5.12 20.94 -3.78
C VAL A 77 -6.58 21.38 -3.71
N GLU A 78 -7.51 20.51 -4.08
CA GLU A 78 -8.96 20.76 -4.02
C GLU A 78 -9.44 21.10 -2.61
N LEU A 79 -8.92 20.41 -1.60
CA LEU A 79 -9.23 20.68 -0.18
C LEU A 79 -8.46 21.86 0.42
N GLY A 80 -7.63 22.55 -0.37
CA GLY A 80 -6.85 23.69 0.09
C GLY A 80 -5.73 23.39 1.09
N ILE A 81 -5.38 22.10 1.25
CA ILE A 81 -4.32 21.65 2.18
C ILE A 81 -2.94 22.07 1.68
N ILE A 82 -2.77 22.05 0.37
CA ILE A 82 -1.58 22.59 -0.29
C ILE A 82 -2.04 23.49 -1.43
N ARG A 83 -1.42 24.68 -1.55
CA ARG A 83 -1.85 25.67 -2.55
C ARG A 83 -1.16 25.44 -3.89
N PRO A 84 -1.83 25.68 -5.02
CA PRO A 84 -1.19 25.82 -6.32
C PRO A 84 -0.05 26.84 -6.26
N GLY A 85 1.01 26.60 -7.01
CA GLY A 85 2.22 27.45 -7.00
C GLY A 85 3.20 27.09 -5.89
N THR A 86 2.83 26.28 -4.89
CA THR A 86 3.75 25.81 -3.86
C THR A 86 4.86 24.98 -4.51
N SER A 87 6.10 25.22 -4.09
CA SER A 87 7.26 24.42 -4.50
C SER A 87 7.45 23.23 -3.59
N ILE A 88 7.65 22.06 -4.20
CA ILE A 88 8.05 20.81 -3.54
C ILE A 88 9.44 20.42 -4.03
N PHE A 89 10.15 19.63 -3.24
CA PHE A 89 11.56 19.35 -3.45
C PHE A 89 11.85 17.86 -3.28
N ASP A 90 12.97 17.39 -3.84
CA ASP A 90 13.56 16.13 -3.41
C ASP A 90 14.13 16.26 -1.99
N ASN A 91 14.44 15.14 -1.35
CA ASN A 91 15.00 15.11 0.02
C ASN A 91 16.28 15.94 0.19
N LYS A 92 17.07 16.12 -0.88
CA LYS A 92 18.35 16.88 -0.87
C LYS A 92 18.20 18.33 -1.34
N ARG A 93 16.99 18.79 -1.64
CA ARG A 93 16.69 20.11 -2.23
C ARG A 93 17.42 20.42 -3.55
N LYS A 94 17.86 19.41 -4.27
CA LYS A 94 18.53 19.60 -5.56
C LYS A 94 17.54 19.76 -6.72
N ILE A 95 16.35 19.21 -6.55
CA ILE A 95 15.28 19.17 -7.55
C ILE A 95 14.05 19.84 -6.95
N SER A 96 13.41 20.72 -7.71
CA SER A 96 12.17 21.38 -7.30
C SER A 96 11.11 21.24 -8.39
N ALA A 97 9.83 21.14 -7.97
CA ALA A 97 8.68 21.17 -8.86
C ALA A 97 7.61 22.09 -8.30
N LYS A 98 6.85 22.75 -9.15
CA LYS A 98 5.68 23.56 -8.76
C LYS A 98 4.40 22.76 -8.86
N ILE A 99 3.53 22.93 -7.88
CA ILE A 99 2.18 22.34 -7.88
C ILE A 99 1.27 23.20 -8.76
N MET A 100 0.56 22.55 -9.67
CA MET A 100 -0.39 23.19 -10.57
C MET A 100 -1.81 23.14 -10.00
N ALA A 101 -2.72 23.96 -10.55
CA ALA A 101 -4.09 24.07 -10.06
C ALA A 101 -4.92 22.80 -10.24
N ASP A 102 -4.59 21.99 -11.25
CA ASP A 102 -5.24 20.70 -11.53
C ASP A 102 -4.68 19.53 -10.70
N GLY A 103 -3.78 19.80 -9.75
CA GLY A 103 -3.13 18.77 -8.94
C GLY A 103 -1.97 18.06 -9.64
N SER A 104 -1.60 18.47 -10.86
CA SER A 104 -0.34 18.06 -11.47
C SER A 104 0.85 18.80 -10.85
N ILE A 105 2.08 18.34 -11.14
CA ILE A 105 3.30 19.06 -10.78
C ILE A 105 4.13 19.32 -12.03
N LYS A 106 4.88 20.42 -12.02
CA LYS A 106 5.74 20.81 -13.13
C LYS A 106 7.17 21.01 -12.66
N HIS A 107 8.11 20.32 -13.32
CA HIS A 107 9.54 20.47 -13.21
C HIS A 107 10.12 20.73 -14.59
N ASP A 108 10.68 21.90 -14.82
CA ASP A 108 11.15 22.37 -16.13
C ASP A 108 10.07 22.22 -17.20
N GLN A 109 10.33 21.40 -18.24
CA GLN A 109 9.36 21.11 -19.29
C GLN A 109 8.53 19.85 -19.06
N THR A 110 8.71 19.19 -17.89
CA THR A 110 7.98 17.96 -17.55
C THR A 110 6.82 18.28 -16.63
N GLU A 111 5.62 17.91 -17.05
CA GLU A 111 4.39 18.07 -16.28
C GLU A 111 3.63 16.75 -16.17
N GLY A 112 2.96 16.54 -15.04
CA GLY A 112 2.16 15.34 -14.80
C GLY A 112 1.99 15.02 -13.32
N SER A 113 1.60 13.78 -13.06
CA SER A 113 1.43 13.32 -11.67
C SER A 113 2.75 13.32 -10.89
N ILE A 114 2.65 13.40 -9.56
CA ILE A 114 3.81 13.33 -8.65
C ILE A 114 4.69 12.10 -8.90
N HIS A 115 4.08 10.98 -9.30
CA HIS A 115 4.79 9.72 -9.62
C HIS A 115 5.53 9.82 -10.95
N LYS A 116 4.82 10.30 -12.00
CA LYS A 116 5.36 10.39 -13.37
C LYS A 116 6.53 11.34 -13.46
N VAL A 117 6.42 12.51 -12.84
CA VAL A 117 7.49 13.51 -12.86
C VAL A 117 8.72 13.02 -12.09
N ALA A 118 8.51 12.41 -10.91
CA ALA A 118 9.60 11.82 -10.14
C ALA A 118 10.31 10.68 -10.90
N ALA A 119 9.55 9.77 -11.50
CA ALA A 119 10.11 8.66 -12.29
C ALA A 119 10.94 9.17 -13.48
N LYS A 120 10.44 10.19 -14.21
CA LYS A 120 11.16 10.79 -15.33
C LYS A 120 12.48 11.45 -14.91
N ILE A 121 12.48 12.16 -13.78
CA ILE A 121 13.68 12.80 -13.23
C ILE A 121 14.73 11.75 -12.83
N LEU A 122 14.29 10.63 -12.26
CA LEU A 122 15.17 9.54 -11.82
C LEU A 122 15.62 8.63 -12.98
N GLY A 123 15.04 8.78 -14.18
CA GLY A 123 15.28 7.86 -15.29
C GLY A 123 14.77 6.44 -15.01
N SER A 124 13.76 6.28 -14.17
CA SER A 124 13.18 5.00 -13.75
C SER A 124 11.79 4.79 -14.36
N GLU A 125 11.38 3.53 -14.52
CA GLU A 125 10.04 3.21 -15.04
C GLU A 125 8.91 3.64 -14.07
N SER A 126 9.18 3.63 -12.77
CA SER A 126 8.24 4.03 -11.72
C SER A 126 8.93 4.66 -10.51
N CYS A 127 8.23 5.54 -9.82
CA CYS A 127 8.68 6.14 -8.57
C CYS A 127 7.48 6.43 -7.66
N ASN A 128 7.65 6.21 -6.36
CA ASN A 128 6.65 6.63 -5.39
C ASN A 128 6.78 8.13 -5.10
N GLY A 129 6.00 8.96 -5.79
CA GLY A 129 6.03 10.41 -5.64
C GLY A 129 5.66 10.91 -4.24
N TRP A 130 4.86 10.17 -3.47
CA TRP A 130 4.51 10.55 -2.10
C TRP A 130 5.71 10.60 -1.16
N THR A 131 6.66 9.70 -1.33
CA THR A 131 7.88 9.62 -0.52
C THR A 131 9.05 10.38 -1.15
N PHE A 132 9.04 10.56 -2.49
CA PHE A 132 10.08 11.29 -3.20
C PHE A 132 9.99 12.80 -2.96
N TRP A 133 8.79 13.37 -3.07
CA TRP A 133 8.57 14.80 -2.91
C TRP A 133 8.39 15.20 -1.46
N HIS A 134 8.99 16.32 -1.11
CA HIS A 134 8.96 16.94 0.22
C HIS A 134 8.47 18.38 0.11
N TYR A 135 7.90 18.89 1.17
CA TYR A 135 7.51 20.28 1.28
C TYR A 135 8.04 20.90 2.57
N ASN A 136 8.07 22.23 2.62
CA ASN A 136 8.49 22.95 3.82
C ASN A 136 7.29 23.13 4.76
N LEU A 137 7.38 22.53 5.95
CA LEU A 137 6.42 22.70 7.02
C LEU A 137 7.12 23.41 8.19
N ASN A 138 6.84 24.70 8.37
CA ASN A 138 7.39 25.52 9.47
C ASN A 138 8.93 25.41 9.61
N GLY A 139 9.62 25.44 8.48
CA GLY A 139 11.09 25.35 8.45
C GLY A 139 11.65 23.93 8.33
N SER A 140 10.86 22.91 8.60
CA SER A 140 11.25 21.51 8.45
C SER A 140 10.82 20.94 7.11
N ILE A 141 11.66 20.08 6.51
CA ILE A 141 11.34 19.39 5.27
C ILE A 141 10.74 18.03 5.62
N VAL A 142 9.53 17.80 5.15
CA VAL A 142 8.79 16.56 5.40
C VAL A 142 8.23 16.01 4.09
N PRO A 143 8.12 14.67 3.93
CA PRO A 143 7.49 14.07 2.76
C PRO A 143 6.05 14.57 2.59
N ILE A 144 5.62 14.77 1.34
CA ILE A 144 4.22 15.14 1.06
C ILE A 144 3.23 14.06 1.50
N ASP A 145 3.67 12.82 1.70
CA ASP A 145 2.86 11.75 2.29
C ASP A 145 2.28 12.11 3.66
N ASN A 146 2.96 12.94 4.43
CA ASN A 146 2.46 13.42 5.73
C ASN A 146 1.14 14.19 5.59
N LEU A 147 0.94 14.91 4.48
CA LEU A 147 -0.33 15.60 4.22
C LEU A 147 -1.45 14.60 3.95
N ARG A 148 -1.16 13.55 3.19
CA ARG A 148 -2.11 12.47 2.93
C ARG A 148 -2.47 11.72 4.21
N GLN A 149 -1.50 11.40 5.05
CA GLN A 149 -1.73 10.69 6.32
C GLN A 149 -2.61 11.51 7.28
N ARG A 150 -2.45 12.82 7.32
CA ARG A 150 -3.34 13.70 8.12
C ARG A 150 -4.79 13.64 7.68
N LEU A 151 -5.05 13.57 6.36
CA LEU A 151 -6.41 13.41 5.84
C LEU A 151 -7.02 12.05 6.21
N ILE A 152 -6.22 10.98 6.16
CA ILE A 152 -6.68 9.63 6.48
C ILE A 152 -7.03 9.52 7.97
N ASN A 153 -6.27 10.19 8.83
CA ASN A 153 -6.45 10.09 10.28
C ASN A 153 -7.53 11.05 10.83
N ASN A 154 -7.96 12.03 10.03
CA ASN A 154 -8.99 13.02 10.42
C ASN A 154 -10.40 12.67 9.89
N ASN A 155 -10.54 11.57 9.13
CA ASN A 155 -11.78 10.98 8.68
C ASN A 155 -12.04 9.65 9.41
#